data_3a10f3dc49d63e318442cba0ce7b7bbb
#
_entry.id   3a10f3dc49d63e318442cba0ce7b7bbb
#
_cell.length_a   1.000
_cell.length_b   1.000
_cell.length_c   1.000
_cell.angle_alpha   90.00
_cell.angle_beta   90.00
_cell.angle_gamma   90.00
#
_symmetry.space_group_name_H-M   'P 1'
#
loop_
_entity.id
_entity.type
_entity.pdbx_description
1 polymer ?
#
loop_
_entity_poly.entity_id
_entity_poly.type
_entity_poly.pdbx_seq_one_letter_code
_entity_poly.pdbx_strand_id
1 'polypeptide(L)'
;MKKKPFVTLEKLQEITEKYPTPFHLYDEKGIRENAKALKEAFAWNKGFKEFFAVKATPNPYLIQILQEYGCGCDCSSMTELMLSKAIGCKKGDIMFSSNDTPEAEFRYANEIGGIINLDDITHIKAVEKAVGYIPKTISCRYNPGGVFKISNDIMDNPGDAKYGMTTEQIFEAFRTLKAKGAENFGIHAFLASNTVTNEYYPMLAKVMFELAVKLQKETGAHIGFINLSGGIGIPYRPDQTPNDIRVIGEGVRKVYEEVLVPAGMGDVAIYTELGRFMMGPYGCLVTKAIHEKHTHKEYIGVDACAVNLMRPAMYGAYHHITVMGKEDQPCDRLYDITGSLCENNDKFAIDRYLPKIDMVDLLVINDTGAHGFAMGYNYNGKLKSAEILLHEDGTFDMIRRAETPRDYFATFDCFPIYEKILEDEDRLYK
;
A
#
# COMPACT_ATOMS: atom_id res chain seq x y z
N MET A 1 -17.31 -2.68 16.68
CA MET A 1 -16.30 -2.41 17.74
C MET A 1 -15.93 -0.94 17.71
N LYS A 2 -15.83 -0.23 18.87
CA LYS A 2 -15.43 1.19 18.87
C LYS A 2 -13.98 1.30 18.40
N LYS A 3 -13.70 1.96 17.27
CA LYS A 3 -12.33 2.21 16.83
C LYS A 3 -11.66 3.18 17.79
N LYS A 4 -10.51 2.80 18.33
CA LYS A 4 -9.72 3.67 19.21
C LYS A 4 -8.39 3.98 18.53
N PRO A 5 -7.93 5.24 18.55
CA PRO A 5 -6.57 5.58 18.16
C PRO A 5 -5.53 4.81 18.99
N PHE A 6 -4.40 4.50 18.41
CA PHE A 6 -3.26 3.88 19.10
C PHE A 6 -2.47 4.89 19.96
N VAL A 7 -2.84 6.16 19.92
CA VAL A 7 -2.19 7.28 20.61
C VAL A 7 -3.20 8.00 21.52
N THR A 8 -2.73 8.50 22.67
CA THR A 8 -3.55 9.28 23.61
C THR A 8 -3.50 10.77 23.29
N LEU A 9 -4.46 11.54 23.82
CA LEU A 9 -4.48 13.01 23.68
C LEU A 9 -3.21 13.64 24.24
N GLU A 10 -2.75 13.22 25.44
CA GLU A 10 -1.55 13.75 26.08
C GLU A 10 -0.31 13.54 25.20
N LYS A 11 -0.16 12.34 24.61
CA LYS A 11 0.94 12.05 23.69
C LYS A 11 0.85 12.88 22.41
N LEU A 12 -0.35 13.08 21.85
CA LEU A 12 -0.52 13.97 20.70
C LEU A 12 -0.17 15.43 21.04
N GLN A 13 -0.52 15.91 22.22
CA GLN A 13 -0.15 17.25 22.67
C GLN A 13 1.38 17.39 22.75
N GLU A 14 2.08 16.40 23.33
CA GLU A 14 3.55 16.36 23.37
C GLU A 14 4.16 16.39 21.94
N ILE A 15 3.62 15.60 21.01
CA ILE A 15 4.07 15.58 19.61
C ILE A 15 3.81 16.94 18.94
N THR A 16 2.64 17.56 19.16
CA THR A 16 2.28 18.82 18.52
C THR A 16 3.06 20.03 19.05
N GLU A 17 3.63 19.95 20.26
CA GLU A 17 4.58 20.96 20.74
C GLU A 17 5.87 20.99 19.90
N LYS A 18 6.29 19.85 19.35
CA LYS A 18 7.51 19.72 18.54
C LYS A 18 7.23 19.80 17.04
N TYR A 19 6.14 19.20 16.60
CA TYR A 19 5.78 19.09 15.18
C TYR A 19 4.35 19.58 14.96
N PRO A 20 4.14 20.68 14.20
CA PRO A 20 2.82 21.23 13.97
C PRO A 20 1.96 20.27 13.13
N THR A 21 0.64 20.30 13.38
CA THR A 21 -0.37 19.66 12.51
C THR A 21 -0.45 20.36 11.14
N PRO A 22 -0.89 19.67 10.06
CA PRO A 22 -1.18 18.25 10.02
C PRO A 22 0.08 17.39 9.90
N PHE A 23 0.03 16.13 10.35
CA PHE A 23 1.08 15.14 10.10
C PHE A 23 0.49 13.73 10.08
N HIS A 24 1.16 12.80 9.40
CA HIS A 24 0.91 11.38 9.52
C HIS A 24 1.69 10.82 10.71
N LEU A 25 1.02 10.04 11.56
CA LEU A 25 1.63 9.36 12.70
C LEU A 25 1.55 7.85 12.49
N TYR A 26 2.66 7.14 12.70
CA TYR A 26 2.75 5.68 12.59
C TYR A 26 3.07 5.03 13.93
N ASP A 27 2.48 3.86 14.17
CA ASP A 27 2.64 3.02 15.36
C ASP A 27 3.66 1.92 15.11
N GLU A 28 4.90 2.08 15.57
CA GLU A 28 5.95 1.08 15.42
C GLU A 28 5.55 -0.26 16.03
N LYS A 29 4.97 -0.24 17.22
CA LYS A 29 4.56 -1.46 17.92
C LYS A 29 3.56 -2.27 17.11
N GLY A 30 2.50 -1.62 16.64
CA GLY A 30 1.48 -2.27 15.82
C GLY A 30 2.02 -2.82 14.51
N ILE A 31 2.95 -2.09 13.85
CA ILE A 31 3.62 -2.56 12.62
C ILE A 31 4.42 -3.84 12.90
N ARG A 32 5.21 -3.87 13.98
CA ARG A 32 6.01 -5.03 14.38
C ARG A 32 5.17 -6.25 14.73
N GLU A 33 4.13 -6.05 15.53
CA GLU A 33 3.20 -7.12 15.93
C GLU A 33 2.52 -7.74 14.70
N ASN A 34 2.09 -6.91 13.75
CA ASN A 34 1.43 -7.38 12.53
C ASN A 34 2.39 -8.12 11.59
N ALA A 35 3.61 -7.62 11.40
CA ALA A 35 4.63 -8.30 10.60
C ALA A 35 4.98 -9.67 11.18
N LYS A 36 5.09 -9.77 12.51
CA LYS A 36 5.30 -11.03 13.21
C LYS A 36 4.12 -11.99 13.02
N ALA A 37 2.89 -11.50 13.17
CA ALA A 37 1.68 -12.31 13.00
C ALA A 37 1.56 -12.88 11.59
N LEU A 38 1.86 -12.09 10.55
CA LEU A 38 1.90 -12.57 9.17
C LEU A 38 2.94 -13.68 8.98
N LYS A 39 4.16 -13.47 9.46
CA LYS A 39 5.24 -14.46 9.37
C LYS A 39 4.86 -15.78 10.06
N GLU A 40 4.25 -15.71 11.24
CA GLU A 40 3.78 -16.89 11.98
C GLU A 40 2.66 -17.62 11.25
N ALA A 41 1.70 -16.89 10.66
CA ALA A 41 0.56 -17.46 9.94
C ALA A 41 0.97 -18.29 8.71
N PHE A 42 2.09 -17.96 8.09
CA PHE A 42 2.62 -18.66 6.90
C PHE A 42 3.90 -19.47 7.18
N ALA A 43 4.29 -19.65 8.45
CA ALA A 43 5.51 -20.40 8.84
C ALA A 43 5.51 -21.87 8.39
N TRP A 44 4.35 -22.44 8.05
CA TRP A 44 4.20 -23.79 7.48
C TRP A 44 4.83 -23.91 6.07
N ASN A 45 4.95 -22.82 5.31
CA ASN A 45 5.63 -22.78 4.02
C ASN A 45 7.06 -22.26 4.20
N LYS A 46 8.07 -23.12 4.03
CA LYS A 46 9.49 -22.78 4.24
C LYS A 46 10.00 -21.68 3.32
N GLY A 47 9.38 -21.53 2.15
CA GLY A 47 9.74 -20.51 1.15
C GLY A 47 8.95 -19.22 1.29
N PHE A 48 8.04 -19.11 2.27
CA PHE A 48 7.18 -17.94 2.41
C PHE A 48 7.97 -16.64 2.48
N LYS A 49 7.51 -15.66 1.70
CA LYS A 49 8.07 -14.30 1.74
C LYS A 49 6.99 -13.25 1.46
N GLU A 50 6.93 -12.27 2.34
CA GLU A 50 6.20 -11.03 2.08
C GLU A 50 7.11 -10.06 1.32
N PHE A 51 6.62 -9.51 0.23
CA PHE A 51 7.19 -8.38 -0.49
C PHE A 51 6.29 -7.17 -0.24
N PHE A 52 6.65 -6.34 0.72
CA PHE A 52 5.84 -5.18 1.05
C PHE A 52 5.61 -4.28 -0.16
N ALA A 53 4.35 -3.97 -0.47
CA ALA A 53 3.99 -3.08 -1.58
C ALA A 53 4.44 -1.64 -1.27
N VAL A 54 5.57 -1.22 -1.82
CA VAL A 54 6.20 0.09 -1.55
C VAL A 54 5.24 1.24 -1.83
N LYS A 55 4.42 1.14 -2.88
CA LYS A 55 3.38 2.13 -3.23
C LYS A 55 2.41 2.44 -2.10
N ALA A 56 2.21 1.53 -1.16
CA ALA A 56 1.30 1.75 -0.05
C ALA A 56 1.85 2.77 0.95
N THR A 57 3.15 2.70 1.24
CA THR A 57 3.81 3.59 2.20
C THR A 57 5.32 3.68 1.88
N PRO A 58 5.73 4.54 0.91
CA PRO A 58 7.11 4.61 0.42
C PRO A 58 8.00 5.40 1.39
N ASN A 59 8.15 4.90 2.61
CA ASN A 59 8.98 5.49 3.64
C ASN A 59 10.09 4.49 4.05
N PRO A 60 11.39 4.84 3.87
CA PRO A 60 12.49 3.92 4.13
C PRO A 60 12.54 3.42 5.58
N TYR A 61 12.24 4.27 6.56
CA TYR A 61 12.26 3.87 7.97
C TYR A 61 11.22 2.79 8.29
N LEU A 62 10.01 2.94 7.76
CA LEU A 62 8.94 1.96 7.96
C LEU A 62 9.22 0.64 7.24
N ILE A 63 9.78 0.70 6.04
CA ILE A 63 10.14 -0.50 5.29
C ILE A 63 11.28 -1.26 5.98
N GLN A 64 12.26 -0.55 6.56
CA GLN A 64 13.35 -1.17 7.33
C GLN A 64 12.84 -1.93 8.56
N ILE A 65 11.79 -1.45 9.25
CA ILE A 65 11.13 -2.22 10.31
C ILE A 65 10.61 -3.56 9.77
N LEU A 66 9.96 -3.56 8.60
CA LEU A 66 9.46 -4.79 7.98
C LEU A 66 10.59 -5.73 7.54
N GLN A 67 11.73 -5.20 7.09
CA GLN A 67 12.92 -6.00 6.72
C GLN A 67 13.47 -6.82 7.90
N GLU A 68 13.34 -6.35 9.13
CA GLU A 68 13.74 -7.10 10.32
C GLU A 68 12.95 -8.42 10.47
N TYR A 69 11.75 -8.50 9.89
CA TYR A 69 10.90 -9.69 9.85
C TYR A 69 11.10 -10.53 8.57
N GLY A 70 12.03 -10.13 7.70
CA GLY A 70 12.37 -10.82 6.46
C GLY A 70 11.54 -10.38 5.24
N CYS A 71 10.79 -9.30 5.34
CA CYS A 71 10.05 -8.75 4.21
C CYS A 71 11.01 -8.20 3.14
N GLY A 72 10.67 -8.45 1.87
CA GLY A 72 11.22 -7.76 0.71
C GLY A 72 10.36 -6.56 0.31
N CYS A 73 10.58 -6.07 -0.91
CA CYS A 73 9.86 -4.94 -1.49
C CYS A 73 9.18 -5.35 -2.80
N ASP A 74 7.89 -5.07 -2.95
CA ASP A 74 7.20 -5.04 -4.24
C ASP A 74 7.27 -3.61 -4.79
N CYS A 75 7.91 -3.46 -5.94
CA CYS A 75 8.14 -2.18 -6.62
C CYS A 75 7.42 -2.13 -7.96
N SER A 76 6.91 -0.96 -8.30
CA SER A 76 6.19 -0.71 -9.57
C SER A 76 6.72 0.47 -10.37
N SER A 77 7.86 1.05 -9.96
CA SER A 77 8.50 2.18 -10.64
C SER A 77 10.01 2.27 -10.37
N MET A 78 10.70 3.07 -11.17
CA MET A 78 12.13 3.36 -11.01
C MET A 78 12.46 3.88 -9.61
N THR A 79 11.68 4.81 -9.09
CA THR A 79 11.94 5.43 -7.79
C THR A 79 11.74 4.48 -6.62
N GLU A 80 10.78 3.55 -6.71
CA GLU A 80 10.61 2.48 -5.73
C GLU A 80 11.75 1.47 -5.77
N LEU A 81 12.27 1.14 -6.95
CA LEU A 81 13.49 0.31 -7.11
C LEU A 81 14.71 1.00 -6.48
N MET A 82 14.89 2.31 -6.72
CA MET A 82 15.97 3.09 -6.12
C MET A 82 15.87 3.13 -4.59
N LEU A 83 14.67 3.34 -4.06
CA LEU A 83 14.42 3.30 -2.62
C LEU A 83 14.80 1.94 -2.03
N SER A 84 14.32 0.87 -2.63
CA SER A 84 14.57 -0.50 -2.18
C SER A 84 16.05 -0.87 -2.20
N LYS A 85 16.79 -0.45 -3.24
CA LYS A 85 18.25 -0.59 -3.29
C LYS A 85 18.92 0.21 -2.16
N ALA A 86 18.48 1.45 -1.93
CA ALA A 86 19.08 2.34 -0.94
C ALA A 86 18.92 1.82 0.51
N ILE A 87 17.82 1.13 0.83
CA ILE A 87 17.59 0.52 2.15
C ILE A 87 18.24 -0.87 2.28
N GLY A 88 19.02 -1.30 1.29
CA GLY A 88 19.84 -2.51 1.38
C GLY A 88 19.15 -3.81 0.95
N CYS A 89 18.06 -3.76 0.18
CA CYS A 89 17.49 -4.96 -0.44
C CYS A 89 18.52 -5.69 -1.29
N LYS A 90 18.61 -7.00 -1.13
CA LYS A 90 19.53 -7.88 -1.83
C LYS A 90 18.85 -8.52 -3.04
N LYS A 91 19.63 -9.25 -3.84
CA LYS A 91 19.11 -10.07 -4.93
C LYS A 91 18.01 -11.02 -4.42
N GLY A 92 16.85 -10.99 -5.06
CA GLY A 92 15.67 -11.76 -4.67
C GLY A 92 14.84 -11.16 -3.52
N ASP A 93 15.19 -9.96 -3.02
CA ASP A 93 14.38 -9.22 -2.05
C ASP A 93 13.46 -8.19 -2.71
N ILE A 94 13.49 -8.08 -4.03
CA ILE A 94 12.66 -7.15 -4.78
C ILE A 94 11.82 -7.95 -5.78
N MET A 95 10.51 -7.80 -5.71
CA MET A 95 9.57 -8.13 -6.76
C MET A 95 9.32 -6.86 -7.58
N PHE A 96 9.42 -6.94 -8.89
CA PHE A 96 9.13 -5.80 -9.77
C PHE A 96 7.87 -6.09 -10.57
N SER A 97 6.75 -5.56 -10.11
CA SER A 97 5.41 -5.74 -10.68
C SER A 97 4.89 -4.39 -11.22
N SER A 98 5.24 -4.09 -12.46
CA SER A 98 4.83 -2.89 -13.19
C SER A 98 3.92 -3.27 -14.37
N ASN A 99 3.18 -2.30 -14.93
CA ASN A 99 2.22 -2.53 -16.00
C ASN A 99 2.77 -2.06 -17.36
N ASP A 100 2.60 -0.77 -17.69
CA ASP A 100 3.14 -0.17 -18.91
C ASP A 100 4.61 0.21 -18.70
N THR A 101 5.47 -0.79 -18.63
CA THR A 101 6.84 -0.68 -18.09
C THR A 101 7.84 -0.10 -19.09
N PRO A 102 8.51 1.02 -18.77
CA PRO A 102 9.63 1.53 -19.57
C PRO A 102 10.83 0.57 -19.60
N GLU A 103 11.54 0.50 -20.73
CA GLU A 103 12.72 -0.37 -20.88
C GLU A 103 13.79 -0.13 -19.80
N ALA A 104 13.98 1.13 -19.40
CA ALA A 104 14.94 1.50 -18.36
C ALA A 104 14.64 0.86 -17.01
N GLU A 105 13.37 0.67 -16.67
CA GLU A 105 12.95 0.05 -15.42
C GLU A 105 13.20 -1.46 -15.42
N PHE A 106 12.94 -2.15 -16.52
CA PHE A 106 13.33 -3.58 -16.68
C PHE A 106 14.84 -3.77 -16.53
N ARG A 107 15.63 -2.90 -17.16
CA ARG A 107 17.08 -2.93 -17.08
C ARG A 107 17.55 -2.76 -15.64
N TYR A 108 17.05 -1.73 -14.97
CA TYR A 108 17.47 -1.42 -13.60
C TYR A 108 16.99 -2.48 -12.60
N ALA A 109 15.75 -2.98 -12.73
CA ALA A 109 15.26 -4.08 -11.90
C ALA A 109 16.15 -5.33 -12.01
N ASN A 110 16.55 -5.71 -13.24
CA ASN A 110 17.47 -6.82 -13.47
C ASN A 110 18.87 -6.54 -12.90
N GLU A 111 19.40 -5.33 -13.08
CA GLU A 111 20.72 -4.93 -12.56
C GLU A 111 20.82 -5.08 -11.04
N ILE A 112 19.79 -4.67 -10.31
CA ILE A 112 19.76 -4.77 -8.84
C ILE A 112 19.31 -6.14 -8.33
N GLY A 113 19.06 -7.11 -9.23
CA GLY A 113 18.69 -8.47 -8.88
C GLY A 113 17.23 -8.67 -8.46
N GLY A 114 16.34 -7.79 -8.88
CA GLY A 114 14.90 -7.93 -8.70
C GLY A 114 14.31 -9.06 -9.54
N ILE A 115 13.24 -9.66 -9.07
CA ILE A 115 12.44 -10.65 -9.80
C ILE A 115 11.43 -9.87 -10.65
N ILE A 116 11.55 -9.97 -11.97
CA ILE A 116 10.64 -9.29 -12.90
C ILE A 116 9.36 -10.12 -13.05
N ASN A 117 8.22 -9.45 -12.82
CA ASN A 117 6.89 -10.00 -13.06
C ASN A 117 6.29 -9.37 -14.33
N LEU A 118 6.08 -10.17 -15.35
CA LEU A 118 5.56 -9.73 -16.65
C LEU A 118 4.04 -9.58 -16.58
N ASP A 119 3.55 -8.38 -16.83
CA ASP A 119 2.13 -8.07 -16.82
C ASP A 119 1.42 -8.57 -18.09
N ASP A 120 2.13 -8.57 -19.22
CA ASP A 120 1.60 -8.98 -20.53
C ASP A 120 2.64 -9.82 -21.32
N ILE A 121 2.17 -10.66 -22.24
CA ILE A 121 3.03 -11.50 -23.08
C ILE A 121 4.00 -10.69 -23.94
N THR A 122 3.62 -9.47 -24.36
CA THR A 122 4.47 -8.56 -25.14
C THR A 122 5.69 -8.07 -24.35
N HIS A 123 5.63 -8.11 -23.02
CA HIS A 123 6.75 -7.77 -22.15
C HIS A 123 7.95 -8.72 -22.28
N ILE A 124 7.77 -9.96 -22.79
CA ILE A 124 8.87 -10.85 -23.07
C ILE A 124 9.89 -10.22 -24.03
N LYS A 125 9.40 -9.62 -25.11
CA LYS A 125 10.26 -8.91 -26.08
C LYS A 125 10.86 -7.64 -25.48
N ALA A 126 10.11 -6.93 -24.64
CA ALA A 126 10.58 -5.71 -23.98
C ALA A 126 11.72 -5.99 -23.01
N VAL A 127 11.62 -7.05 -22.20
CA VAL A 127 12.68 -7.49 -21.28
C VAL A 127 13.90 -7.96 -22.07
N GLU A 128 13.72 -8.81 -23.09
CA GLU A 128 14.84 -9.29 -23.92
C GLU A 128 15.59 -8.12 -24.58
N LYS A 129 14.87 -7.12 -25.07
CA LYS A 129 15.46 -5.90 -25.64
C LYS A 129 16.19 -5.07 -24.57
N ALA A 130 15.59 -4.89 -23.40
CA ALA A 130 16.14 -4.04 -22.34
C ALA A 130 17.36 -4.64 -21.66
N VAL A 131 17.36 -5.96 -21.43
CA VAL A 131 18.35 -6.70 -20.65
C VAL A 131 19.36 -7.44 -21.52
N GLY A 132 18.98 -7.81 -22.76
CA GLY A 132 19.77 -8.60 -23.70
C GLY A 132 19.59 -10.13 -23.58
N TYR A 133 18.84 -10.58 -22.58
CA TYR A 133 18.52 -12.00 -22.34
C TYR A 133 17.26 -12.11 -21.48
N ILE A 134 16.71 -13.30 -21.34
CA ILE A 134 15.61 -13.58 -20.38
C ILE A 134 16.23 -14.04 -19.04
N PRO A 135 15.88 -13.39 -17.92
CA PRO A 135 16.36 -13.80 -16.59
C PRO A 135 15.99 -15.24 -16.27
N LYS A 136 16.87 -15.96 -15.56
CA LYS A 136 16.64 -17.36 -15.16
C LYS A 136 15.43 -17.50 -14.22
N THR A 137 15.18 -16.52 -13.35
CA THR A 137 13.99 -16.46 -12.52
C THR A 137 13.10 -15.33 -13.04
N ILE A 138 11.86 -15.65 -13.39
CA ILE A 138 10.91 -14.71 -13.95
C ILE A 138 9.48 -15.10 -13.56
N SER A 139 8.61 -14.11 -13.43
CA SER A 139 7.21 -14.31 -13.07
C SER A 139 6.28 -13.77 -14.17
N CYS A 140 5.10 -14.35 -14.28
CA CYS A 140 4.03 -13.85 -15.15
C CYS A 140 2.76 -13.60 -14.35
N ARG A 141 2.12 -12.48 -14.63
CA ARG A 141 0.84 -12.12 -14.03
C ARG A 141 -0.31 -12.76 -14.80
N TYR A 142 -1.13 -13.47 -14.07
CA TYR A 142 -2.32 -14.14 -14.60
C TYR A 142 -3.58 -13.30 -14.38
N ASN A 143 -4.44 -13.27 -15.38
CA ASN A 143 -5.79 -12.73 -15.31
C ASN A 143 -6.78 -13.83 -15.76
N PRO A 144 -7.58 -14.38 -14.85
CA PRO A 144 -8.54 -15.43 -15.17
C PRO A 144 -9.71 -14.95 -16.05
N GLY A 145 -9.88 -13.64 -16.21
CA GLY A 145 -11.06 -13.05 -16.86
C GLY A 145 -12.34 -13.21 -16.03
N GLY A 146 -13.47 -12.80 -16.59
CA GLY A 146 -14.79 -12.93 -15.99
C GLY A 146 -14.97 -12.09 -14.72
N VAL A 147 -15.85 -12.56 -13.83
CA VAL A 147 -16.19 -11.92 -12.55
C VAL A 147 -15.65 -12.74 -11.40
N PHE A 148 -14.82 -12.16 -10.56
CA PHE A 148 -14.40 -12.77 -9.32
C PHE A 148 -15.40 -12.39 -8.21
N LYS A 149 -16.09 -13.37 -7.62
CA LYS A 149 -17.25 -13.15 -6.73
C LYS A 149 -16.98 -12.32 -5.46
N ILE A 150 -15.73 -12.00 -5.16
CA ILE A 150 -15.32 -11.23 -3.97
C ILE A 150 -14.66 -9.90 -4.38
N SER A 151 -14.83 -9.46 -5.62
CA SER A 151 -14.39 -8.12 -6.05
C SER A 151 -15.21 -7.03 -5.37
N ASN A 152 -14.63 -5.86 -5.23
CA ASN A 152 -15.27 -4.68 -4.64
C ASN A 152 -15.08 -3.46 -5.58
N ASP A 153 -15.71 -2.34 -5.24
CA ASP A 153 -15.72 -1.11 -6.05
C ASP A 153 -14.35 -0.42 -6.22
N ILE A 154 -13.27 -0.96 -5.63
CA ILE A 154 -11.92 -0.40 -5.73
C ILE A 154 -11.20 -0.93 -6.97
N MET A 155 -11.56 -2.11 -7.45
CA MET A 155 -11.01 -2.72 -8.66
C MET A 155 -12.13 -3.25 -9.55
N ASP A 156 -11.92 -3.13 -10.86
CA ASP A 156 -12.77 -3.77 -11.86
C ASP A 156 -12.73 -5.30 -11.71
N ASN A 157 -13.77 -5.95 -12.23
CA ASN A 157 -13.73 -7.40 -12.39
C ASN A 157 -12.53 -7.81 -13.26
N PRO A 158 -11.96 -9.01 -13.07
CA PRO A 158 -10.81 -9.45 -13.86
C PRO A 158 -10.98 -9.31 -15.36
N GLY A 159 -12.21 -9.47 -15.88
CA GLY A 159 -12.49 -9.29 -17.32
C GLY A 159 -12.36 -7.85 -17.83
N ASP A 160 -12.49 -6.87 -16.97
CA ASP A 160 -12.42 -5.44 -17.28
C ASP A 160 -11.09 -4.81 -16.80
N ALA A 161 -10.31 -5.54 -15.98
CA ALA A 161 -9.05 -5.06 -15.45
C ALA A 161 -7.95 -5.02 -16.51
N LYS A 162 -7.15 -3.95 -16.51
CA LYS A 162 -6.04 -3.76 -17.47
C LYS A 162 -4.82 -4.68 -17.23
N TYR A 163 -4.89 -5.62 -16.30
CA TYR A 163 -3.75 -6.36 -15.77
C TYR A 163 -3.76 -7.84 -16.15
N GLY A 164 -2.59 -8.35 -16.52
CA GLY A 164 -2.30 -9.76 -16.56
C GLY A 164 -2.69 -10.48 -17.85
N MET A 165 -2.07 -11.63 -18.06
CA MET A 165 -2.23 -12.50 -19.23
C MET A 165 -3.45 -13.38 -19.11
N THR A 166 -4.16 -13.63 -20.21
CA THR A 166 -5.21 -14.65 -20.28
C THR A 166 -4.64 -16.04 -20.08
N THR A 167 -5.51 -17.05 -19.93
CA THR A 167 -5.08 -18.44 -19.77
C THR A 167 -4.23 -18.89 -20.98
N GLU A 168 -4.64 -18.60 -22.20
CA GLU A 168 -3.90 -18.95 -23.41
C GLU A 168 -2.55 -18.26 -23.46
N GLN A 169 -2.52 -16.97 -23.15
CA GLN A 169 -1.28 -16.18 -23.17
C GLN A 169 -0.27 -16.64 -22.11
N ILE A 170 -0.67 -17.02 -20.90
CA ILE A 170 0.26 -17.44 -19.85
C ILE A 170 0.91 -18.80 -20.21
N PHE A 171 0.17 -19.74 -20.82
CA PHE A 171 0.74 -20.98 -21.31
C PHE A 171 1.74 -20.75 -22.45
N GLU A 172 1.44 -19.83 -23.38
CA GLU A 172 2.37 -19.45 -24.46
C GLU A 172 3.61 -18.74 -23.89
N ALA A 173 3.43 -17.83 -22.93
CA ALA A 173 4.52 -17.12 -22.26
C ALA A 173 5.47 -18.08 -21.57
N PHE A 174 4.98 -19.08 -20.85
CA PHE A 174 5.81 -20.07 -20.16
C PHE A 174 6.61 -20.91 -21.13
N ARG A 175 6.01 -21.37 -22.25
CA ARG A 175 6.74 -22.11 -23.31
C ARG A 175 7.84 -21.23 -23.93
N THR A 176 7.51 -19.99 -24.26
CA THR A 176 8.42 -19.02 -24.86
C THR A 176 9.58 -18.67 -23.94
N LEU A 177 9.31 -18.34 -22.69
CA LEU A 177 10.33 -18.01 -21.69
C LEU A 177 11.26 -19.19 -21.40
N LYS A 178 10.72 -20.41 -21.30
CA LYS A 178 11.50 -21.62 -21.13
C LYS A 178 12.43 -21.86 -22.32
N ALA A 179 11.93 -21.74 -23.54
CA ALA A 179 12.76 -21.86 -24.76
C ALA A 179 13.86 -20.80 -24.82
N LYS A 180 13.67 -19.64 -24.18
CA LYS A 180 14.64 -18.54 -24.07
C LYS A 180 15.57 -18.65 -22.85
N GLY A 181 15.50 -19.71 -22.06
CA GLY A 181 16.45 -20.02 -20.99
C GLY A 181 15.99 -19.67 -19.57
N ALA A 182 14.72 -19.35 -19.36
CA ALA A 182 14.17 -19.26 -18.01
C ALA A 182 14.13 -20.66 -17.36
N GLU A 183 14.53 -20.73 -16.08
CA GLU A 183 14.68 -21.99 -15.33
C GLU A 183 13.72 -22.08 -14.14
N ASN A 184 13.44 -20.97 -13.47
CA ASN A 184 12.60 -20.87 -12.28
C ASN A 184 11.46 -19.88 -12.52
N PHE A 185 10.23 -20.38 -12.48
CA PHE A 185 9.05 -19.60 -12.86
C PHE A 185 8.21 -19.23 -11.64
N GLY A 186 7.70 -18.00 -11.65
CA GLY A 186 6.65 -17.57 -10.76
C GLY A 186 5.33 -17.35 -11.50
N ILE A 187 4.24 -17.50 -10.79
CA ILE A 187 2.93 -17.00 -11.21
C ILE A 187 2.40 -16.00 -10.19
N HIS A 188 1.76 -14.97 -10.68
CA HIS A 188 1.26 -13.86 -9.89
C HIS A 188 -0.19 -13.55 -10.30
N ALA A 189 -1.05 -13.18 -9.37
CA ALA A 189 -2.36 -12.62 -9.68
C ALA A 189 -2.78 -11.62 -8.61
N PHE A 190 -3.43 -10.54 -9.05
CA PHE A 190 -4.02 -9.53 -8.18
C PHE A 190 -5.47 -9.28 -8.65
N LEU A 191 -6.45 -9.86 -7.95
CA LEU A 191 -7.84 -9.91 -8.37
C LEU A 191 -8.77 -9.03 -7.56
N ALA A 192 -8.34 -8.53 -6.40
CA ALA A 192 -9.15 -7.67 -5.55
C ALA A 192 -8.27 -6.76 -4.68
N SER A 193 -8.86 -5.69 -4.15
CA SER A 193 -8.23 -4.80 -3.18
C SER A 193 -9.20 -4.51 -2.04
N ASN A 194 -8.67 -4.46 -0.82
CA ASN A 194 -9.42 -4.23 0.42
C ASN A 194 -10.57 -5.22 0.64
N THR A 195 -10.32 -6.49 0.47
CA THR A 195 -11.31 -7.54 0.73
C THR A 195 -11.33 -7.88 2.23
N VAL A 196 -12.44 -7.59 2.90
CA VAL A 196 -12.61 -7.81 4.35
C VAL A 196 -13.33 -9.12 4.58
N THR A 197 -12.68 -10.23 4.23
CA THR A 197 -13.15 -11.61 4.46
C THR A 197 -11.96 -12.57 4.49
N ASN A 198 -12.04 -13.60 5.32
CA ASN A 198 -10.99 -14.61 5.45
C ASN A 198 -10.95 -15.60 4.27
N GLU A 199 -12.01 -15.65 3.45
CA GLU A 199 -12.17 -16.60 2.34
C GLU A 199 -11.44 -16.17 1.06
N TYR A 200 -11.16 -14.90 0.88
CA TYR A 200 -10.56 -14.38 -0.35
C TYR A 200 -9.23 -15.05 -0.73
N TYR A 201 -8.29 -15.09 0.21
CA TYR A 201 -6.95 -15.65 -0.09
C TYR A 201 -6.99 -17.17 -0.32
N PRO A 202 -7.68 -17.99 0.46
CA PRO A 202 -7.84 -19.41 0.14
C PRO A 202 -8.49 -19.67 -1.22
N MET A 203 -9.47 -18.86 -1.63
CA MET A 203 -10.09 -18.97 -2.95
C MET A 203 -9.13 -18.58 -4.07
N LEU A 204 -8.39 -17.48 -3.91
CA LEU A 204 -7.34 -17.07 -4.84
C LEU A 204 -6.26 -18.15 -4.95
N ALA A 205 -5.80 -18.67 -3.81
CA ALA A 205 -4.80 -19.74 -3.75
C ALA A 205 -5.26 -20.97 -4.53
N LYS A 206 -6.52 -21.39 -4.41
CA LYS A 206 -7.07 -22.53 -5.17
C LYS A 206 -6.94 -22.30 -6.67
N VAL A 207 -7.37 -21.16 -7.17
CA VAL A 207 -7.28 -20.82 -8.61
C VAL A 207 -5.81 -20.85 -9.07
N MET A 208 -4.91 -20.24 -8.30
CA MET A 208 -3.51 -20.15 -8.66
C MET A 208 -2.77 -21.50 -8.58
N PHE A 209 -3.09 -22.32 -7.59
CA PHE A 209 -2.47 -23.63 -7.41
C PHE A 209 -2.91 -24.62 -8.50
N GLU A 210 -4.20 -24.62 -8.83
CA GLU A 210 -4.72 -25.43 -9.94
C GLU A 210 -4.09 -25.03 -11.29
N LEU A 211 -3.93 -23.71 -11.51
CA LEU A 211 -3.23 -23.19 -12.70
C LEU A 211 -1.76 -23.63 -12.71
N ALA A 212 -1.06 -23.53 -11.57
CA ALA A 212 0.35 -23.94 -11.45
C ALA A 212 0.57 -25.41 -11.82
N VAL A 213 -0.28 -26.30 -11.32
CA VAL A 213 -0.23 -27.74 -11.65
C VAL A 213 -0.39 -27.97 -13.17
N LYS A 214 -1.35 -27.30 -13.80
CA LYS A 214 -1.57 -27.39 -15.26
C LYS A 214 -0.39 -26.84 -16.04
N LEU A 215 0.11 -25.66 -15.68
CA LEU A 215 1.26 -25.01 -16.33
C LEU A 215 2.50 -25.90 -16.26
N GLN A 216 2.86 -26.41 -15.08
CA GLN A 216 4.01 -27.29 -14.92
C GLN A 216 3.88 -28.56 -15.75
N LYS A 217 2.70 -29.21 -15.72
CA LYS A 217 2.42 -30.43 -16.45
C LYS A 217 2.50 -30.24 -17.98
N GLU A 218 1.91 -29.16 -18.51
CA GLU A 218 1.77 -28.97 -19.96
C GLU A 218 2.99 -28.27 -20.62
N THR A 219 3.72 -27.45 -19.86
CA THR A 219 4.89 -26.71 -20.40
C THR A 219 6.21 -27.32 -19.97
N GLY A 220 6.19 -28.14 -18.92
CA GLY A 220 7.40 -28.65 -18.27
C GLY A 220 8.24 -27.56 -17.61
N ALA A 221 7.68 -26.37 -17.38
CA ALA A 221 8.34 -25.28 -16.65
C ALA A 221 8.37 -25.62 -15.16
N HIS A 222 9.50 -25.39 -14.49
CA HIS A 222 9.59 -25.54 -13.04
C HIS A 222 9.03 -24.29 -12.35
N ILE A 223 7.94 -24.46 -11.61
CA ILE A 223 7.34 -23.38 -10.84
C ILE A 223 7.93 -23.39 -9.43
N GLY A 224 8.75 -22.39 -9.13
CA GLY A 224 9.41 -22.25 -7.83
C GLY A 224 8.63 -21.44 -6.82
N PHE A 225 7.74 -20.56 -7.27
CA PHE A 225 6.90 -19.75 -6.36
C PHE A 225 5.56 -19.34 -6.96
N ILE A 226 4.60 -19.11 -6.07
CA ILE A 226 3.29 -18.54 -6.41
C ILE A 226 3.09 -17.28 -5.55
N ASN A 227 2.89 -16.16 -6.22
CA ASN A 227 2.66 -14.87 -5.59
C ASN A 227 1.16 -14.57 -5.56
N LEU A 228 0.58 -14.59 -4.38
CA LEU A 228 -0.83 -14.28 -4.14
C LEU A 228 -1.09 -12.76 -4.10
N SER A 229 -0.03 -11.95 -4.28
CA SER A 229 -0.07 -10.49 -4.28
C SER A 229 -0.70 -9.89 -3.01
N GLY A 230 -1.42 -8.78 -3.16
CA GLY A 230 -2.14 -8.12 -2.09
C GLY A 230 -3.61 -8.48 -2.02
N GLY A 231 -4.43 -7.55 -1.53
CA GLY A 231 -5.89 -7.69 -1.52
C GLY A 231 -6.52 -7.91 -0.16
N ILE A 232 -5.79 -8.44 0.83
CA ILE A 232 -6.29 -8.52 2.20
C ILE A 232 -6.60 -7.10 2.70
N GLY A 233 -7.86 -6.88 3.06
CA GLY A 233 -8.37 -5.59 3.49
C GLY A 233 -8.28 -5.38 5.00
N ILE A 234 -8.67 -4.18 5.40
CA ILE A 234 -8.81 -3.77 6.80
C ILE A 234 -10.22 -3.22 7.04
N PRO A 235 -10.75 -3.32 8.26
CA PRO A 235 -12.05 -2.78 8.60
C PRO A 235 -11.94 -1.26 8.78
N TYR A 236 -12.28 -0.49 7.75
CA TYR A 236 -12.34 0.97 7.87
C TYR A 236 -13.52 1.43 8.73
N ARG A 237 -14.66 0.73 8.66
CA ARG A 237 -15.87 1.05 9.42
C ARG A 237 -15.92 0.30 10.75
N PRO A 238 -16.49 0.90 11.80
CA PRO A 238 -16.60 0.27 13.11
C PRO A 238 -17.47 -1.00 13.15
N ASP A 239 -18.37 -1.17 12.17
CA ASP A 239 -19.28 -2.32 12.05
C ASP A 239 -18.66 -3.50 11.26
N GLN A 240 -17.51 -3.30 10.62
CA GLN A 240 -16.78 -4.36 9.91
C GLN A 240 -16.00 -5.25 10.87
N THR A 241 -15.93 -6.54 10.56
CA THR A 241 -15.10 -7.51 11.28
C THR A 241 -13.71 -7.55 10.64
N PRO A 242 -12.62 -7.43 11.41
CA PRO A 242 -11.27 -7.55 10.88
C PRO A 242 -10.98 -8.95 10.35
N ASN A 243 -10.14 -9.02 9.32
CA ASN A 243 -9.56 -10.27 8.86
C ASN A 243 -8.67 -10.88 9.96
N ASP A 244 -8.69 -12.20 10.08
CA ASP A 244 -7.75 -12.95 10.91
C ASP A 244 -6.70 -13.62 10.02
N ILE A 245 -5.48 -13.12 10.08
CA ILE A 245 -4.38 -13.61 9.25
C ILE A 245 -4.01 -15.08 9.53
N ARG A 246 -4.27 -15.57 10.74
CA ARG A 246 -4.04 -16.97 11.11
C ARG A 246 -5.05 -17.88 10.44
N VAL A 247 -6.33 -17.47 10.42
CA VAL A 247 -7.39 -18.18 9.69
C VAL A 247 -7.11 -18.18 8.20
N ILE A 248 -6.67 -17.05 7.65
CA ILE A 248 -6.28 -16.94 6.25
C ILE A 248 -5.09 -17.87 5.94
N GLY A 249 -4.02 -17.82 6.73
CA GLY A 249 -2.83 -18.65 6.55
C GLY A 249 -3.14 -20.16 6.59
N GLU A 250 -3.98 -20.58 7.54
CA GLU A 250 -4.44 -21.98 7.63
C GLU A 250 -5.34 -22.37 6.45
N GLY A 251 -6.20 -21.45 5.98
CA GLY A 251 -7.01 -21.67 4.78
C GLY A 251 -6.15 -21.89 3.52
N VAL A 252 -5.12 -21.06 3.33
CA VAL A 252 -4.16 -21.22 2.22
C VAL A 252 -3.39 -22.54 2.35
N ARG A 253 -2.95 -22.89 3.56
CA ARG A 253 -2.27 -24.15 3.85
C ARG A 253 -3.09 -25.38 3.43
N LYS A 254 -4.37 -25.43 3.79
CA LYS A 254 -5.25 -26.52 3.40
C LYS A 254 -5.31 -26.69 1.89
N VAL A 255 -5.51 -25.60 1.16
CA VAL A 255 -5.53 -25.63 -0.31
C VAL A 255 -4.17 -26.07 -0.88
N TYR A 256 -3.06 -25.66 -0.27
CA TYR A 256 -1.72 -26.09 -0.65
C TYR A 256 -1.54 -27.58 -0.50
N GLU A 257 -1.93 -28.14 0.63
CA GLU A 257 -1.87 -29.57 0.93
C GLU A 257 -2.82 -30.41 0.04
N GLU A 258 -3.97 -29.84 -0.36
CA GLU A 258 -4.94 -30.50 -1.24
C GLU A 258 -4.53 -30.48 -2.72
N VAL A 259 -3.86 -29.44 -3.20
CA VAL A 259 -3.63 -29.24 -4.64
C VAL A 259 -2.16 -29.44 -5.02
N LEU A 260 -1.22 -28.76 -4.35
CA LEU A 260 0.18 -28.76 -4.73
C LEU A 260 0.93 -30.01 -4.26
N VAL A 261 0.73 -30.43 -3.03
CA VAL A 261 1.42 -31.59 -2.46
C VAL A 261 1.16 -32.87 -3.25
N PRO A 262 -0.08 -33.23 -3.60
CA PRO A 262 -0.36 -34.43 -4.39
C PRO A 262 0.22 -34.35 -5.83
N ALA A 263 0.41 -33.13 -6.34
CA ALA A 263 1.00 -32.88 -7.65
C ALA A 263 2.55 -32.95 -7.65
N GLY A 264 3.16 -33.24 -6.50
CA GLY A 264 4.62 -33.25 -6.34
C GLY A 264 5.26 -31.87 -6.30
N MET A 265 4.47 -30.83 -5.98
CA MET A 265 4.85 -29.41 -5.91
C MET A 265 4.87 -28.87 -4.46
N GLY A 266 5.14 -29.74 -3.49
CA GLY A 266 5.15 -29.39 -2.05
C GLY A 266 6.34 -28.54 -1.60
N ASP A 267 7.22 -28.13 -2.51
CA ASP A 267 8.36 -27.23 -2.30
C ASP A 267 8.14 -25.82 -2.85
N VAL A 268 7.01 -25.56 -3.52
CA VAL A 268 6.68 -24.25 -4.09
C VAL A 268 6.55 -23.20 -3.00
N ALA A 269 7.29 -22.11 -3.14
CA ALA A 269 7.22 -20.98 -2.21
C ALA A 269 5.94 -20.15 -2.42
N ILE A 270 5.38 -19.66 -1.33
CA ILE A 270 4.26 -18.71 -1.35
C ILE A 270 4.77 -17.31 -1.09
N TYR A 271 4.44 -16.40 -2.01
CA TYR A 271 4.75 -14.97 -1.87
C TYR A 271 3.47 -14.16 -1.71
N THR A 272 3.60 -13.04 -1.02
CA THR A 272 2.53 -12.06 -0.82
C THR A 272 3.07 -10.66 -1.06
N GLU A 273 2.19 -9.71 -1.44
CA GLU A 273 2.51 -8.30 -1.69
C GLU A 273 1.52 -7.41 -0.93
N LEU A 274 1.47 -7.58 0.38
CA LEU A 274 0.51 -6.90 1.23
C LEU A 274 1.00 -5.47 1.54
N GLY A 275 0.21 -4.46 1.15
CA GLY A 275 0.46 -3.07 1.52
C GLY A 275 -0.49 -2.60 2.60
N ARG A 276 -1.79 -2.54 2.27
CA ARG A 276 -2.83 -2.04 3.16
C ARG A 276 -2.91 -2.80 4.47
N PHE A 277 -2.92 -4.11 4.42
CA PHE A 277 -2.95 -4.96 5.61
C PHE A 277 -1.74 -4.72 6.52
N MET A 278 -0.57 -4.48 5.93
CA MET A 278 0.67 -4.29 6.70
C MET A 278 0.72 -2.96 7.44
N MET A 279 0.24 -1.88 6.85
CA MET A 279 0.45 -0.52 7.36
C MET A 279 -0.84 0.24 7.69
N GLY A 280 -1.94 -0.06 7.02
CA GLY A 280 -3.16 0.75 7.08
C GLY A 280 -3.64 1.09 8.49
N PRO A 281 -3.86 0.10 9.38
CA PRO A 281 -4.35 0.32 10.75
C PRO A 281 -3.33 1.02 11.66
N TYR A 282 -2.06 0.99 11.29
CA TYR A 282 -0.92 1.46 12.09
C TYR A 282 -0.44 2.85 11.68
N GLY A 283 -1.28 3.60 11.02
CA GLY A 283 -1.07 5.01 10.72
C GLY A 283 -2.35 5.81 10.77
N CYS A 284 -2.25 7.05 11.21
CA CYS A 284 -3.34 7.99 11.23
C CYS A 284 -2.89 9.37 10.74
N LEU A 285 -3.83 10.17 10.23
CA LEU A 285 -3.62 11.59 9.96
C LEU A 285 -4.11 12.39 11.16
N VAL A 286 -3.21 13.15 11.77
CA VAL A 286 -3.50 14.06 12.88
C VAL A 286 -3.71 15.45 12.31
N THR A 287 -4.83 16.07 12.65
CA THR A 287 -5.21 17.40 12.17
C THR A 287 -5.92 18.19 13.27
N LYS A 288 -6.03 19.47 13.10
CA LYS A 288 -6.64 20.39 14.07
C LYS A 288 -7.80 21.14 13.47
N ALA A 289 -8.89 21.28 14.22
CA ALA A 289 -10.01 22.14 13.86
C ALA A 289 -9.58 23.61 13.85
N ILE A 290 -9.75 24.31 12.73
CA ILE A 290 -9.32 25.71 12.57
C ILE A 290 -10.43 26.67 12.19
N HIS A 291 -11.54 26.18 11.63
CA HIS A 291 -12.68 26.97 11.23
C HIS A 291 -13.99 26.21 11.41
N GLU A 292 -15.05 26.94 11.69
CA GLU A 292 -16.44 26.47 11.61
C GLU A 292 -17.22 27.33 10.61
N LYS A 293 -18.16 26.72 9.90
CA LYS A 293 -19.06 27.41 8.97
C LYS A 293 -20.48 26.89 9.18
N HIS A 294 -21.38 27.81 9.35
CA HIS A 294 -22.84 27.59 9.58
C HIS A 294 -23.58 28.07 8.35
N THR A 295 -23.94 27.21 7.43
CA THR A 295 -24.68 27.57 6.21
C THR A 295 -25.91 26.66 6.07
N HIS A 296 -26.06 25.92 4.96
CA HIS A 296 -27.07 24.86 4.83
C HIS A 296 -26.71 23.60 5.59
N LYS A 297 -25.45 23.47 5.98
CA LYS A 297 -24.87 22.41 6.81
C LYS A 297 -23.89 22.99 7.81
N GLU A 298 -23.52 22.17 8.78
CA GLU A 298 -22.48 22.48 9.75
C GLU A 298 -21.14 21.92 9.23
N TYR A 299 -20.17 22.80 9.04
CA TYR A 299 -18.83 22.43 8.56
C TYR A 299 -17.77 22.70 9.61
N ILE A 300 -16.88 21.74 9.79
CA ILE A 300 -15.63 21.94 10.53
C ILE A 300 -14.48 21.90 9.53
N GLY A 301 -13.81 23.02 9.35
CA GLY A 301 -12.59 23.13 8.57
C GLY A 301 -11.39 22.75 9.42
N VAL A 302 -10.55 21.85 8.88
CA VAL A 302 -9.31 21.41 9.52
C VAL A 302 -8.08 21.91 8.74
N ASP A 303 -6.90 21.90 9.37
CA ASP A 303 -5.65 22.33 8.73
C ASP A 303 -5.09 21.28 7.74
N ALA A 304 -5.55 20.03 7.78
CA ALA A 304 -5.33 19.07 6.72
C ALA A 304 -6.26 19.29 5.51
N CYS A 305 -5.93 18.73 4.37
CA CYS A 305 -6.76 18.72 3.16
C CYS A 305 -6.54 17.45 2.35
N ALA A 306 -7.20 17.28 1.21
CA ALA A 306 -7.07 16.10 0.37
C ALA A 306 -5.64 15.86 -0.15
N VAL A 307 -4.76 16.86 -0.11
CA VAL A 307 -3.31 16.69 -0.35
C VAL A 307 -2.69 15.69 0.65
N ASN A 308 -3.18 15.69 1.89
CA ASN A 308 -2.71 14.78 2.94
C ASN A 308 -3.40 13.42 2.90
N LEU A 309 -4.68 13.38 2.48
CA LEU A 309 -5.46 12.15 2.36
C LEU A 309 -6.53 12.29 1.28
N MET A 310 -6.21 11.88 0.06
CA MET A 310 -7.12 12.06 -1.08
C MET A 310 -8.25 11.01 -1.16
N ARG A 311 -8.13 9.88 -0.47
CA ARG A 311 -9.05 8.75 -0.62
C ARG A 311 -10.54 9.08 -0.38
N PRO A 312 -10.91 9.87 0.65
CA PRO A 312 -12.31 10.31 0.80
C PRO A 312 -12.81 11.10 -0.40
N ALA A 313 -12.01 12.04 -0.90
CA ALA A 313 -12.37 12.89 -2.05
C ALA A 313 -12.47 12.11 -3.36
N MET A 314 -11.55 11.16 -3.61
CA MET A 314 -11.45 10.43 -4.88
C MET A 314 -12.40 9.23 -4.95
N TYR A 315 -12.54 8.49 -3.83
CA TYR A 315 -13.26 7.22 -3.82
C TYR A 315 -14.51 7.23 -2.93
N GLY A 316 -14.81 8.35 -2.25
CA GLY A 316 -15.81 8.35 -1.17
C GLY A 316 -15.41 7.42 -0.02
N ALA A 317 -14.12 7.15 0.14
CA ALA A 317 -13.63 6.19 1.12
C ALA A 317 -13.92 6.67 2.55
N TYR A 318 -14.45 5.75 3.34
CA TYR A 318 -14.67 6.01 4.76
C TYR A 318 -13.36 5.90 5.53
N HIS A 319 -13.09 6.90 6.37
CA HIS A 319 -12.12 6.85 7.46
C HIS A 319 -12.81 7.23 8.76
N HIS A 320 -12.56 6.50 9.84
CA HIS A 320 -13.10 6.83 11.14
C HIS A 320 -12.39 8.07 11.69
N ILE A 321 -13.15 9.02 12.19
CA ILE A 321 -12.63 10.27 12.79
C ILE A 321 -12.89 10.21 14.28
N THR A 322 -11.84 10.40 15.06
CA THR A 322 -11.89 10.51 16.52
C THR A 322 -11.58 11.97 16.91
N VAL A 323 -12.46 12.59 17.69
CA VAL A 323 -12.18 13.88 18.33
C VAL A 323 -11.49 13.56 19.65
N MET A 324 -10.21 13.90 19.75
CA MET A 324 -9.37 13.48 20.86
C MET A 324 -9.79 14.12 22.18
N GLY A 325 -9.86 13.29 23.23
CA GLY A 325 -10.35 13.71 24.54
C GLY A 325 -11.89 13.80 24.66
N LYS A 326 -12.61 13.45 23.57
CA LYS A 326 -14.09 13.43 23.52
C LYS A 326 -14.64 12.07 23.08
N GLU A 327 -13.84 11.00 23.19
CA GLU A 327 -14.16 9.66 22.68
C GLU A 327 -15.42 9.05 23.34
N ASP A 328 -15.73 9.46 24.56
CA ASP A 328 -16.89 8.96 25.32
C ASP A 328 -18.06 9.95 25.34
N GLN A 329 -17.94 11.09 24.66
CA GLN A 329 -19.04 12.05 24.52
C GLN A 329 -20.06 11.58 23.48
N PRO A 330 -21.33 12.06 23.59
CA PRO A 330 -22.35 11.75 22.58
C PRO A 330 -21.96 12.27 21.21
N CYS A 331 -22.08 11.41 20.19
CA CYS A 331 -21.96 11.79 18.78
C CYS A 331 -23.33 12.33 18.29
N ASP A 332 -23.70 13.52 18.72
CA ASP A 332 -25.02 14.15 18.46
C ASP A 332 -24.96 15.33 17.51
N ARG A 333 -23.78 15.67 17.00
CA ARG A 333 -23.58 16.76 16.04
C ARG A 333 -23.32 16.20 14.65
N LEU A 334 -24.07 16.70 13.68
CA LEU A 334 -23.94 16.31 12.28
C LEU A 334 -23.03 17.29 11.55
N TYR A 335 -21.85 16.84 11.13
CA TYR A 335 -20.83 17.66 10.49
C TYR A 335 -20.39 17.13 9.12
N ASP A 336 -20.01 18.04 8.22
CA ASP A 336 -19.04 17.79 7.16
C ASP A 336 -17.65 18.25 7.65
N ILE A 337 -16.63 17.38 7.58
CA ILE A 337 -15.25 17.71 7.94
C ILE A 337 -14.49 18.02 6.66
N THR A 338 -13.98 19.25 6.54
CA THR A 338 -13.48 19.79 5.27
C THR A 338 -12.03 20.27 5.36
N GLY A 339 -11.32 20.15 4.24
CA GLY A 339 -10.01 20.77 4.04
C GLY A 339 -10.12 22.18 3.43
N SER A 340 -8.98 22.70 3.02
CA SER A 340 -8.81 24.08 2.54
C SER A 340 -8.63 24.22 1.03
N LEU A 341 -8.81 23.14 0.24
CA LEU A 341 -8.71 23.24 -1.21
C LEU A 341 -9.92 23.93 -1.85
N CYS A 342 -9.68 24.62 -2.97
CA CYS A 342 -10.74 25.14 -3.83
C CYS A 342 -11.39 23.99 -4.65
N GLU A 343 -11.71 22.89 -3.97
CA GLU A 343 -12.31 21.68 -4.50
C GLU A 343 -13.44 21.23 -3.57
N ASN A 344 -14.66 21.18 -4.09
CA ASN A 344 -15.83 20.85 -3.26
C ASN A 344 -15.77 19.45 -2.63
N ASN A 345 -15.02 18.53 -3.25
CA ASN A 345 -14.84 17.17 -2.73
C ASN A 345 -13.73 17.06 -1.66
N ASP A 346 -13.08 18.17 -1.29
CA ASP A 346 -12.08 18.18 -0.20
C ASP A 346 -12.77 18.04 1.16
N LYS A 347 -13.31 16.85 1.40
CA LYS A 347 -14.06 16.46 2.59
C LYS A 347 -13.58 15.12 3.10
N PHE A 348 -13.18 15.08 4.36
CA PHE A 348 -12.82 13.84 5.06
C PHE A 348 -14.05 13.06 5.54
N ALA A 349 -15.15 13.76 5.78
CA ALA A 349 -16.43 13.18 6.14
C ALA A 349 -17.58 14.07 5.65
N ILE A 350 -18.70 13.43 5.30
CA ILE A 350 -19.95 14.08 4.90
C ILE A 350 -21.05 13.49 5.78
N ASP A 351 -21.91 14.38 6.33
CA ASP A 351 -23.03 14.01 7.18
C ASP A 351 -22.63 13.01 8.29
N ARG A 352 -21.53 13.34 8.99
CA ARG A 352 -20.98 12.49 10.03
C ARG A 352 -21.42 12.94 11.42
N TYR A 353 -22.04 12.02 12.17
CA TYR A 353 -22.30 12.25 13.59
C TYR A 353 -21.01 12.11 14.39
N LEU A 354 -20.65 13.22 15.08
CA LEU A 354 -19.45 13.32 15.92
C LEU A 354 -19.80 14.03 17.24
N PRO A 355 -18.94 13.95 18.27
CA PRO A 355 -19.04 14.82 19.42
C PRO A 355 -18.92 16.29 19.00
N LYS A 356 -19.38 17.22 19.86
CA LYS A 356 -19.14 18.64 19.62
C LYS A 356 -17.66 18.92 19.44
N ILE A 357 -17.30 19.52 18.30
CA ILE A 357 -15.93 19.94 17.99
C ILE A 357 -15.78 21.40 18.34
N ASP A 358 -14.80 21.72 19.16
CA ASP A 358 -14.39 23.08 19.45
C ASP A 358 -13.13 23.44 18.65
N MET A 359 -12.92 24.75 18.42
CA MET A 359 -11.72 25.20 17.72
C MET A 359 -10.47 24.77 18.49
N VAL A 360 -9.45 24.40 17.79
CA VAL A 360 -8.17 23.81 18.22
C VAL A 360 -8.24 22.35 18.74
N ASP A 361 -9.42 21.72 18.74
CA ASP A 361 -9.49 20.29 19.00
C ASP A 361 -8.62 19.52 18.00
N LEU A 362 -7.93 18.49 18.49
CA LEU A 362 -7.20 17.55 17.66
C LEU A 362 -8.14 16.44 17.18
N LEU A 363 -8.13 16.20 15.88
CA LEU A 363 -8.84 15.11 15.24
C LEU A 363 -7.84 14.08 14.71
N VAL A 364 -8.12 12.82 14.98
CA VAL A 364 -7.39 11.68 14.40
C VAL A 364 -8.26 11.03 13.33
N ILE A 365 -7.76 11.04 12.09
CA ILE A 365 -8.35 10.32 10.97
C ILE A 365 -7.65 8.98 10.88
N ASN A 366 -8.33 7.91 11.26
CA ASN A 366 -7.77 6.58 11.46
C ASN A 366 -7.49 5.83 10.14
N ASP A 367 -6.67 4.79 10.21
CA ASP A 367 -6.42 3.84 9.11
C ASP A 367 -5.81 4.48 7.86
N THR A 368 -4.94 5.46 8.02
CA THR A 368 -4.29 6.17 6.90
C THR A 368 -2.85 5.70 6.64
N GLY A 369 -2.38 4.68 7.35
CA GLY A 369 -1.00 4.21 7.26
C GLY A 369 -0.60 3.62 5.90
N ALA A 370 -1.58 3.27 5.06
CA ALA A 370 -1.37 2.84 3.69
C ALA A 370 -2.25 3.64 2.73
N HIS A 371 -1.70 4.04 1.58
CA HIS A 371 -2.39 4.85 0.57
C HIS A 371 -2.94 6.18 1.14
N GLY A 372 -2.34 6.67 2.21
CA GLY A 372 -2.56 8.00 2.78
C GLY A 372 -1.55 8.99 2.20
N PHE A 373 -0.42 9.20 2.87
CA PHE A 373 0.67 10.07 2.39
C PHE A 373 1.11 9.73 0.96
N ALA A 374 1.23 8.44 0.63
CA ALA A 374 1.71 7.96 -0.66
C ALA A 374 0.90 8.47 -1.86
N MET A 375 -0.40 8.66 -1.72
CA MET A 375 -1.29 9.16 -2.76
C MET A 375 -1.41 10.69 -2.76
N GLY A 376 -0.66 11.38 -1.92
CA GLY A 376 -0.67 12.85 -1.84
C GLY A 376 -0.21 13.52 -3.13
N TYR A 377 -0.69 14.72 -3.35
CA TYR A 377 -0.43 15.58 -4.53
C TYR A 377 -0.36 17.05 -4.09
N ASN A 378 -0.04 17.95 -5.02
CA ASN A 378 0.01 19.39 -4.72
C ASN A 378 -1.05 20.14 -5.54
N TYR A 379 -2.26 20.21 -5.04
CA TYR A 379 -3.31 21.05 -5.61
C TYR A 379 -3.46 22.35 -4.82
N ASN A 380 -3.80 23.46 -5.47
CA ASN A 380 -3.78 24.82 -4.93
C ASN A 380 -2.41 25.23 -4.32
N GLY A 381 -1.31 24.59 -4.70
CA GLY A 381 -0.01 24.83 -4.11
C GLY A 381 0.12 24.40 -2.65
N LYS A 382 -0.80 23.55 -2.14
CA LYS A 382 -0.68 23.02 -0.79
C LYS A 382 0.45 22.00 -0.71
N LEU A 383 1.15 22.02 0.42
CA LEU A 383 2.33 21.21 0.67
C LEU A 383 1.99 19.95 1.45
N LYS A 384 2.74 18.87 1.20
CA LYS A 384 2.58 17.62 1.95
C LYS A 384 3.09 17.75 3.37
N SER A 385 2.40 17.10 4.28
CA SER A 385 2.71 17.08 5.72
C SER A 385 3.91 16.22 6.07
N ALA A 386 4.39 16.32 7.31
CA ALA A 386 5.41 15.43 7.86
C ALA A 386 4.87 14.01 8.10
N GLU A 387 5.79 13.06 8.23
CA GLU A 387 5.55 11.70 8.73
C GLU A 387 6.34 11.50 10.01
N ILE A 388 5.70 11.00 11.06
CA ILE A 388 6.26 10.83 12.40
C ILE A 388 6.07 9.36 12.81
N LEU A 389 7.08 8.77 13.43
CA LEU A 389 7.03 7.42 14.00
C LEU A 389 6.94 7.52 15.51
N LEU A 390 5.92 6.90 16.08
CA LEU A 390 5.78 6.68 17.52
C LEU A 390 6.39 5.31 17.84
N HIS A 391 7.47 5.33 18.63
CA HIS A 391 8.21 4.14 19.04
C HIS A 391 7.52 3.33 20.14
N GLU A 392 7.92 2.07 20.29
CA GLU A 392 7.36 1.18 21.34
C GLU A 392 7.56 1.70 22.76
N ASP A 393 8.62 2.45 23.00
CA ASP A 393 8.95 3.06 24.31
C ASP A 393 8.22 4.39 24.56
N GLY A 394 7.40 4.84 23.61
CA GLY A 394 6.66 6.10 23.66
C GLY A 394 7.45 7.33 23.23
N THR A 395 8.71 7.18 22.81
CA THR A 395 9.44 8.26 22.12
C THR A 395 8.94 8.41 20.69
N PHE A 396 9.29 9.49 20.02
CA PHE A 396 8.83 9.73 18.64
C PHE A 396 9.86 10.53 17.84
N ASP A 397 9.98 10.17 16.56
CA ASP A 397 10.87 10.81 15.62
C ASP A 397 10.19 11.20 14.31
N MET A 398 10.65 12.31 13.73
CA MET A 398 10.25 12.70 12.38
C MET A 398 11.01 11.87 11.35
N ILE A 399 10.30 10.98 10.65
CA ILE A 399 10.85 10.09 9.62
C ILE A 399 10.71 10.62 8.20
N ARG A 400 9.98 11.70 8.03
CA ARG A 400 9.94 12.56 6.84
C ARG A 400 9.52 13.96 7.26
N ARG A 401 10.27 14.98 6.88
CA ARG A 401 9.86 16.37 7.10
C ARG A 401 8.68 16.75 6.20
N ALA A 402 7.93 17.76 6.61
CA ALA A 402 6.97 18.39 5.72
C ALA A 402 7.66 19.02 4.50
N GLU A 403 6.94 19.14 3.40
CA GLU A 403 7.39 19.95 2.27
C GLU A 403 7.43 21.44 2.66
N THR A 404 8.37 22.14 2.05
CA THR A 404 8.50 23.59 2.11
C THR A 404 8.21 24.17 0.72
N PRO A 405 8.04 25.51 0.57
CA PRO A 405 7.98 26.13 -0.74
C PRO A 405 9.16 25.77 -1.65
N ARG A 406 10.36 25.56 -1.10
CA ARG A 406 11.52 25.09 -1.88
C ARG A 406 11.29 23.77 -2.56
N ASP A 407 10.62 22.83 -1.91
CA ASP A 407 10.29 21.53 -2.49
C ASP A 407 9.27 21.69 -3.63
N TYR A 408 8.27 22.54 -3.43
CA TYR A 408 7.24 22.83 -4.43
C TYR A 408 7.81 23.51 -5.68
N PHE A 409 8.73 24.45 -5.50
CA PHE A 409 9.36 25.20 -6.59
C PHE A 409 10.66 24.57 -7.09
N ALA A 410 11.11 23.43 -6.58
CA ALA A 410 12.39 22.79 -6.92
C ALA A 410 12.60 22.56 -8.43
N THR A 411 11.53 22.39 -9.20
CA THR A 411 11.60 22.18 -10.65
C THR A 411 11.61 23.48 -11.47
N PHE A 412 11.59 24.64 -10.82
CA PHE A 412 11.61 25.96 -11.45
C PHE A 412 13.02 26.61 -11.44
N ASP A 413 14.04 25.89 -11.02
CA ASP A 413 15.42 26.37 -10.92
C ASP A 413 16.04 26.89 -12.24
N CYS A 414 15.43 26.52 -13.37
CA CYS A 414 15.78 26.99 -14.70
C CYS A 414 15.16 28.36 -15.08
N PHE A 415 14.30 28.95 -14.22
CA PHE A 415 13.62 30.20 -14.52
C PHE A 415 14.22 31.38 -13.71
N PRO A 416 14.36 32.57 -14.31
CA PRO A 416 14.95 33.72 -13.62
C PRO A 416 14.22 34.22 -12.38
N ILE A 417 12.95 33.85 -12.23
CA ILE A 417 12.11 34.24 -11.08
C ILE A 417 12.33 33.35 -9.83
N TYR A 418 13.06 32.25 -9.96
CA TYR A 418 13.23 31.25 -8.90
C TYR A 418 13.83 31.89 -7.62
N GLU A 419 14.88 32.65 -7.74
CA GLU A 419 15.54 33.32 -6.61
C GLU A 419 14.59 34.27 -5.85
N LYS A 420 13.72 34.99 -6.56
CA LYS A 420 12.73 35.88 -5.94
C LYS A 420 11.68 35.12 -5.12
N ILE A 421 11.31 33.90 -5.58
CA ILE A 421 10.39 33.03 -4.85
C ILE A 421 11.05 32.57 -3.55
N LEU A 422 12.34 32.22 -3.58
CA LEU A 422 13.07 31.75 -2.41
C LEU A 422 13.32 32.86 -1.36
N GLU A 423 13.47 34.12 -1.79
CA GLU A 423 13.60 35.26 -0.89
C GLU A 423 12.35 35.40 0.02
N ASP A 424 11.16 35.18 -0.52
CA ASP A 424 9.92 35.24 0.27
C ASP A 424 9.81 34.07 1.26
N GLU A 425 10.26 32.87 0.89
CA GLU A 425 10.33 31.73 1.82
C GLU A 425 11.23 32.06 3.01
N ASP A 426 12.43 32.54 2.76
CA ASP A 426 13.39 32.93 3.80
C ASP A 426 12.84 33.98 4.77
N ARG A 427 11.98 34.87 4.29
CA ARG A 427 11.34 35.91 5.10
C ARG A 427 10.18 35.37 5.95
N LEU A 428 9.40 34.42 5.41
CA LEU A 428 8.13 33.99 6.00
C LEU A 428 8.27 32.77 6.95
N TYR A 429 9.31 31.96 6.77
CA TYR A 429 9.47 30.66 7.46
C TYR A 429 10.74 30.60 8.35
N LYS A 430 11.45 31.72 8.52
CA LYS A 430 12.48 31.91 9.56
C LYS A 430 11.85 32.50 10.81
#